data_9df997e7a822ab62473bdad3f5daf181
#
_entry.id   9df997e7a822ab62473bdad3f5daf181
#
_cell.length_a   1.000
_cell.length_b   1.000
_cell.length_c   1.000
_cell.angle_alpha   90.00
_cell.angle_beta   90.00
_cell.angle_gamma   90.00
#
_symmetry.space_group_name_H-M   'P 1'
#
loop_
_entity.id
_entity.type
_entity.pdbx_description
1 polymer ?
#
loop_
_entity_poly.entity_id
_entity_poly.type
_entity_poly.pdbx_seq_one_letter_code
_entity_poly.pdbx_strand_id
1 'polypeptide(L)'
;MIHLGVNIDHVATIRQARRTVEPDPVAAAVLAELGGADGITVHLRGDRRHIQDRDVKVLRQTVRGVLNLEMAPHEDGGILALALQLVPDQVCLVPENRAEVTTEGGLLIRADDAVLRRCIDQLRAKGVIVSLFIEPDPDTVRLAKTLGADAVELHTGSWANAWALCKGRREDASLRHELARLVTAAEAAAVIGIRLHAGHGITYANVSDLIHLPELRELNIGHCIVSRAVLVGMDRAVREMKALLV
;
A
#
# COMPACT_ATOMS: atom_id res chain seq x y z
N MET A 1 15.42 1.16 -10.05
CA MET A 1 14.07 1.20 -10.69
C MET A 1 13.05 1.00 -9.57
N ILE A 2 12.02 1.86 -9.53
CA ILE A 2 10.95 1.80 -8.53
C ILE A 2 9.91 0.78 -8.97
N HIS A 3 9.51 -0.10 -8.06
CA HIS A 3 8.45 -1.08 -8.30
C HIS A 3 7.08 -0.42 -8.19
N LEU A 4 6.13 -0.84 -9.02
CA LEU A 4 4.74 -0.43 -8.98
C LEU A 4 3.88 -1.56 -8.42
N GLY A 5 3.44 -1.41 -7.17
CA GLY A 5 2.36 -2.18 -6.58
C GLY A 5 1.01 -1.57 -6.97
N VAL A 6 0.16 -2.32 -7.64
CA VAL A 6 -1.17 -1.84 -8.04
C VAL A 6 -2.21 -2.35 -7.05
N ASN A 7 -2.76 -1.43 -6.25
CA ASN A 7 -3.88 -1.78 -5.37
C ASN A 7 -5.19 -1.81 -6.18
N ILE A 8 -5.85 -2.98 -6.17
CA ILE A 8 -7.07 -3.25 -6.95
C ILE A 8 -8.35 -3.29 -6.12
N ASP A 9 -8.34 -2.83 -4.87
CA ASP A 9 -9.49 -2.87 -3.96
C ASP A 9 -10.71 -2.19 -4.53
N HIS A 10 -10.54 -1.06 -5.23
CA HIS A 10 -11.65 -0.30 -5.78
C HIS A 10 -12.36 -1.00 -6.95
N VAL A 11 -11.73 -1.98 -7.60
CA VAL A 11 -12.42 -2.88 -8.54
C VAL A 11 -13.43 -3.73 -7.77
N ALA A 12 -13.04 -4.29 -6.63
CA ALA A 12 -13.93 -5.02 -5.75
C ALA A 12 -15.00 -4.10 -5.13
N THR A 13 -14.70 -2.83 -4.85
CA THR A 13 -15.68 -1.83 -4.38
C THR A 13 -16.84 -1.68 -5.37
N ILE A 14 -16.57 -1.61 -6.68
CA ILE A 14 -17.60 -1.53 -7.72
C ILE A 14 -18.47 -2.79 -7.69
N ARG A 15 -17.87 -3.98 -7.60
CA ARG A 15 -18.60 -5.24 -7.46
C ARG A 15 -19.50 -5.26 -6.22
N GLN A 16 -18.98 -4.85 -5.09
CA GLN A 16 -19.72 -4.86 -3.81
C GLN A 16 -20.85 -3.81 -3.75
N ALA A 17 -20.71 -2.68 -4.46
CA ALA A 17 -21.78 -1.69 -4.58
C ALA A 17 -23.06 -2.27 -5.17
N ARG A 18 -22.95 -3.31 -6.01
CA ARG A 18 -24.07 -4.03 -6.62
C ARG A 18 -24.28 -5.42 -6.02
N ARG A 19 -23.40 -5.89 -5.14
CA ARG A 19 -23.42 -7.25 -4.57
C ARG A 19 -23.52 -8.34 -5.66
N THR A 20 -22.70 -8.19 -6.70
CA THR A 20 -22.67 -9.07 -7.88
C THR A 20 -21.33 -9.81 -7.98
N VAL A 21 -21.07 -10.47 -9.11
CA VAL A 21 -19.82 -11.19 -9.38
C VAL A 21 -18.80 -10.36 -10.15
N GLU A 22 -19.23 -9.26 -10.75
CA GLU A 22 -18.40 -8.39 -11.60
C GLU A 22 -18.38 -6.95 -11.09
N PRO A 23 -17.25 -6.23 -11.37
CA PRO A 23 -15.99 -6.70 -11.96
C PRO A 23 -15.19 -7.60 -11.01
N ASP A 24 -14.53 -8.65 -11.54
CA ASP A 24 -13.69 -9.55 -10.74
C ASP A 24 -12.29 -8.93 -10.56
N PRO A 25 -11.84 -8.67 -9.31
CA PRO A 25 -10.49 -8.15 -9.05
C PRO A 25 -9.38 -9.10 -9.53
N VAL A 26 -9.63 -10.41 -9.65
CA VAL A 26 -8.67 -11.35 -10.22
C VAL A 26 -8.38 -11.05 -11.69
N ALA A 27 -9.42 -10.73 -12.46
CA ALA A 27 -9.25 -10.31 -13.85
C ALA A 27 -8.49 -8.97 -13.95
N ALA A 28 -8.77 -8.05 -13.03
CA ALA A 28 -8.05 -6.77 -12.94
C ALA A 28 -6.56 -6.96 -12.63
N ALA A 29 -6.21 -7.91 -11.75
CA ALA A 29 -4.81 -8.26 -11.44
C ALA A 29 -4.05 -8.72 -12.69
N VAL A 30 -4.64 -9.61 -13.50
CA VAL A 30 -4.03 -10.08 -14.75
C VAL A 30 -3.77 -8.91 -15.72
N LEU A 31 -4.75 -8.02 -15.87
CA LEU A 31 -4.60 -6.83 -16.73
C LEU A 31 -3.57 -5.85 -16.17
N ALA A 32 -3.47 -5.70 -14.85
CA ALA A 32 -2.45 -4.87 -14.22
C ALA A 32 -1.03 -5.41 -14.48
N GLU A 33 -0.82 -6.73 -14.33
CA GLU A 33 0.46 -7.36 -14.67
C GLU A 33 0.81 -7.19 -16.15
N LEU A 34 -0.16 -7.34 -17.06
CA LEU A 34 0.04 -7.08 -18.51
C LEU A 34 0.37 -5.60 -18.77
N GLY A 35 -0.10 -4.68 -17.94
CA GLY A 35 0.22 -3.26 -17.97
C GLY A 35 1.62 -2.94 -17.43
N GLY A 36 2.29 -3.88 -16.77
CA GLY A 36 3.64 -3.70 -16.22
C GLY A 36 3.68 -3.46 -14.71
N ALA A 37 2.63 -3.84 -13.96
CA ALA A 37 2.69 -3.90 -12.50
C ALA A 37 3.75 -4.91 -12.05
N ASP A 38 4.56 -4.55 -11.05
CA ASP A 38 5.53 -5.45 -10.43
C ASP A 38 4.89 -6.27 -9.30
N GLY A 39 3.81 -5.76 -8.73
CA GLY A 39 3.04 -6.43 -7.70
C GLY A 39 1.57 -6.01 -7.71
N ILE A 40 0.76 -6.84 -7.05
CA ILE A 40 -0.66 -6.60 -6.82
C ILE A 40 -0.88 -6.43 -5.32
N THR A 41 -1.50 -5.32 -4.93
CA THR A 41 -1.86 -5.03 -3.55
C THR A 41 -3.37 -5.16 -3.36
N VAL A 42 -3.77 -5.85 -2.30
CA VAL A 42 -5.17 -6.01 -1.89
C VAL A 42 -5.31 -5.88 -0.38
N HIS A 43 -6.33 -5.17 0.07
CA HIS A 43 -6.65 -5.03 1.48
C HIS A 43 -7.83 -5.92 1.85
N LEU A 44 -7.57 -6.98 2.61
CA LEU A 44 -8.62 -7.81 3.19
C LEU A 44 -9.02 -7.23 4.56
N ARG A 45 -10.04 -6.39 4.56
CA ARG A 45 -10.55 -5.76 5.78
C ARG A 45 -11.38 -6.71 6.63
N GLY A 46 -11.39 -6.51 7.93
CA GLY A 46 -12.22 -7.27 8.87
C GLY A 46 -13.72 -7.22 8.51
N ASP A 47 -14.20 -6.12 7.96
CA ASP A 47 -15.60 -5.93 7.54
C ASP A 47 -15.92 -6.43 6.11
N ARG A 48 -14.92 -6.89 5.35
CA ARG A 48 -15.08 -7.42 3.97
C ARG A 48 -15.83 -6.46 3.03
N ARG A 49 -15.70 -5.14 3.18
CA ARG A 49 -16.45 -4.15 2.37
C ARG A 49 -16.10 -4.17 0.86
N HIS A 50 -14.96 -4.71 0.47
CA HIS A 50 -14.52 -4.82 -0.93
C HIS A 50 -13.90 -6.20 -1.23
N ILE A 51 -12.61 -6.42 -1.00
CA ILE A 51 -11.94 -7.70 -1.20
C ILE A 51 -12.55 -8.76 -0.29
N GLN A 52 -12.72 -9.97 -0.82
CA GLN A 52 -13.27 -11.14 -0.14
C GLN A 52 -12.20 -12.21 0.02
N ASP A 53 -12.38 -13.13 0.97
CA ASP A 53 -11.46 -14.26 1.21
C ASP A 53 -11.23 -15.11 -0.05
N ARG A 54 -12.25 -15.24 -0.91
CA ARG A 54 -12.16 -15.90 -2.23
C ARG A 54 -11.13 -15.19 -3.11
N ASP A 55 -11.17 -13.87 -3.15
CA ASP A 55 -10.31 -13.09 -4.04
C ASP A 55 -8.85 -13.30 -3.67
N VAL A 56 -8.49 -13.20 -2.39
CA VAL A 56 -7.11 -13.40 -1.92
C VAL A 56 -6.62 -14.82 -2.21
N LYS A 57 -7.48 -15.83 -2.00
CA LYS A 57 -7.14 -17.25 -2.30
C LYS A 57 -6.83 -17.47 -3.78
N VAL A 58 -7.60 -16.86 -4.67
CA VAL A 58 -7.38 -17.01 -6.12
C VAL A 58 -6.19 -16.17 -6.57
N LEU A 59 -6.05 -14.92 -6.08
CA LEU A 59 -4.92 -14.06 -6.38
C LEU A 59 -3.60 -14.72 -6.00
N ARG A 60 -3.52 -15.40 -4.83
CA ARG A 60 -2.31 -16.14 -4.43
C ARG A 60 -1.88 -17.22 -5.43
N GLN A 61 -2.82 -17.77 -6.20
CA GLN A 61 -2.55 -18.79 -7.21
C GLN A 61 -2.28 -18.23 -8.60
N THR A 62 -2.73 -17.01 -8.89
CA THR A 62 -2.75 -16.43 -10.23
C THR A 62 -1.77 -15.28 -10.44
N VAL A 63 -1.49 -14.49 -9.40
CA VAL A 63 -0.49 -13.40 -9.45
C VAL A 63 0.90 -14.00 -9.65
N ARG A 64 1.63 -13.50 -10.64
CA ARG A 64 2.98 -13.94 -11.01
C ARG A 64 4.06 -13.06 -10.40
N GLY A 65 3.74 -11.78 -10.19
CA GLY A 65 4.57 -10.82 -9.49
C GLY A 65 4.43 -10.96 -7.97
N VAL A 66 4.63 -9.87 -7.25
CA VAL A 66 4.47 -9.81 -5.81
C VAL A 66 2.99 -9.71 -5.45
N LEU A 67 2.49 -10.58 -4.57
CA LEU A 67 1.20 -10.39 -3.91
C LEU A 67 1.45 -9.74 -2.55
N ASN A 68 1.02 -8.48 -2.40
CA ASN A 68 1.03 -7.74 -1.16
C ASN A 68 -0.37 -7.74 -0.54
N LEU A 69 -0.51 -8.33 0.66
CA LEU A 69 -1.77 -8.36 1.41
C LEU A 69 -1.74 -7.28 2.51
N GLU A 70 -2.65 -6.31 2.41
CA GLU A 70 -2.88 -5.36 3.50
C GLU A 70 -3.87 -5.93 4.50
N MET A 71 -3.57 -5.78 5.80
CA MET A 71 -4.42 -6.24 6.90
C MET A 71 -4.14 -5.48 8.19
N ALA A 72 -5.11 -5.45 9.11
CA ALA A 72 -4.90 -4.91 10.45
C ALA A 72 -4.16 -5.92 11.33
N PRO A 73 -3.18 -5.47 12.17
CA PRO A 73 -2.45 -6.36 13.07
C PRO A 73 -3.27 -6.87 14.25
N HIS A 74 -4.34 -6.13 14.62
CA HIS A 74 -5.18 -6.40 15.80
C HIS A 74 -6.56 -6.95 15.44
N GLU A 75 -6.76 -7.34 14.18
CA GLU A 75 -8.05 -7.80 13.76
C GLU A 75 -8.31 -9.25 14.21
N ASP A 76 -9.57 -9.61 14.30
CA ASP A 76 -10.06 -10.89 14.80
C ASP A 76 -10.81 -11.73 13.75
N GLY A 77 -11.02 -11.19 12.53
CA GLY A 77 -11.78 -11.81 11.44
C GLY A 77 -11.09 -12.99 10.76
N GLY A 78 -10.06 -13.57 11.37
CA GLY A 78 -9.32 -14.72 10.84
C GLY A 78 -8.36 -14.39 9.69
N ILE A 79 -8.07 -13.09 9.46
CA ILE A 79 -7.24 -12.65 8.33
C ILE A 79 -5.79 -13.06 8.54
N LEU A 80 -5.25 -12.93 9.77
CA LEU A 80 -3.90 -13.41 10.08
C LEU A 80 -3.78 -14.91 9.83
N ALA A 81 -4.78 -15.71 10.25
CA ALA A 81 -4.78 -17.14 9.99
C ALA A 81 -4.79 -17.46 8.49
N LEU A 82 -5.57 -16.70 7.70
CA LEU A 82 -5.59 -16.82 6.25
C LEU A 82 -4.25 -16.42 5.64
N ALA A 83 -3.64 -15.32 6.07
CA ALA A 83 -2.32 -14.88 5.61
C ALA A 83 -1.23 -15.94 5.89
N LEU A 84 -1.24 -16.53 7.09
CA LEU A 84 -0.32 -17.62 7.48
C LEU A 84 -0.53 -18.92 6.69
N GLN A 85 -1.75 -19.17 6.22
CA GLN A 85 -2.09 -20.30 5.36
C GLN A 85 -1.66 -20.06 3.90
N LEU A 86 -1.93 -18.87 3.36
CA LEU A 86 -1.68 -18.54 1.95
C LEU A 86 -0.24 -18.15 1.68
N VAL A 87 0.45 -17.61 2.68
CA VAL A 87 1.84 -17.15 2.59
C VAL A 87 2.01 -16.21 1.39
N PRO A 88 1.40 -15.00 1.40
CA PRO A 88 1.66 -14.01 0.37
C PRO A 88 3.12 -13.57 0.40
N ASP A 89 3.61 -12.96 -0.68
CA ASP A 89 5.01 -12.52 -0.75
C ASP A 89 5.31 -11.39 0.23
N GLN A 90 4.31 -10.48 0.40
CA GLN A 90 4.37 -9.37 1.35
C GLN A 90 3.06 -9.25 2.14
N VAL A 91 3.16 -8.73 3.35
CA VAL A 91 2.02 -8.24 4.15
C VAL A 91 2.34 -6.83 4.59
N CYS A 92 1.44 -5.89 4.31
CA CYS A 92 1.49 -4.55 4.85
C CYS A 92 0.48 -4.42 6.01
N LEU A 93 0.98 -4.13 7.20
CA LEU A 93 0.13 -3.93 8.38
C LEU A 93 -0.36 -2.49 8.41
N VAL A 94 -1.69 -2.31 8.30
CA VAL A 94 -2.37 -1.03 8.18
C VAL A 94 -3.36 -0.83 9.33
N PRO A 95 -3.70 0.42 9.69
CA PRO A 95 -4.80 0.67 10.63
C PRO A 95 -6.15 0.35 9.96
N GLU A 96 -7.10 -0.15 10.75
CA GLU A 96 -8.50 -0.25 10.36
C GLU A 96 -9.39 0.48 11.35
N ASN A 97 -10.10 1.50 10.86
CA ASN A 97 -11.19 2.13 11.56
C ASN A 97 -12.48 1.90 10.76
N ARG A 98 -13.50 1.32 11.40
CA ARG A 98 -14.78 1.00 10.73
C ARG A 98 -15.54 2.24 10.25
N ALA A 99 -15.30 3.40 10.87
CA ALA A 99 -15.92 4.67 10.50
C ALA A 99 -15.28 5.35 9.28
N GLU A 100 -14.07 4.98 8.91
CA GLU A 100 -13.34 5.57 7.79
C GLU A 100 -13.72 4.93 6.46
N VAL A 101 -13.82 5.74 5.40
CA VAL A 101 -14.08 5.26 4.03
C VAL A 101 -12.82 4.60 3.47
N THR A 102 -11.66 5.20 3.75
CA THR A 102 -10.32 4.71 3.41
C THR A 102 -9.42 4.79 4.63
N THR A 103 -8.19 4.28 4.54
CA THR A 103 -7.19 4.42 5.61
C THR A 103 -6.69 5.87 5.65
N GLU A 104 -7.10 6.63 6.66
CA GLU A 104 -6.83 8.07 6.79
C GLU A 104 -5.65 8.39 7.72
N GLY A 105 -4.63 7.57 7.77
CA GLY A 105 -3.43 7.79 8.57
C GLY A 105 -2.60 6.54 8.70
N GLY A 106 -1.38 6.71 9.20
CA GLY A 106 -0.46 5.60 9.45
C GLY A 106 -0.83 4.81 10.70
N LEU A 107 -0.40 3.56 10.76
CA LEU A 107 -0.53 2.70 11.93
C LEU A 107 0.23 3.32 13.12
N LEU A 108 -0.48 3.51 14.23
CA LEU A 108 0.15 3.91 15.48
C LEU A 108 0.87 2.71 16.10
N ILE A 109 2.19 2.81 16.16
CA ILE A 109 3.03 1.73 16.71
C ILE A 109 3.66 2.15 18.05
N ARG A 110 3.85 1.20 18.95
CA ARG A 110 4.48 1.40 20.26
C ARG A 110 5.53 0.33 20.51
N ALA A 111 6.56 0.67 21.27
CA ALA A 111 7.65 -0.25 21.58
C ALA A 111 7.19 -1.49 22.37
N ASP A 112 6.13 -1.36 23.16
CA ASP A 112 5.53 -2.40 23.99
C ASP A 112 4.34 -3.13 23.34
N ASP A 113 4.06 -2.88 22.05
CA ASP A 113 2.96 -3.53 21.33
C ASP A 113 3.25 -5.03 21.09
N ALA A 114 2.89 -5.83 22.06
CA ALA A 114 3.10 -7.28 22.03
C ALA A 114 2.22 -7.97 20.95
N VAL A 115 1.08 -7.39 20.57
CA VAL A 115 0.20 -7.96 19.54
C VAL A 115 0.80 -7.75 18.17
N LEU A 116 1.21 -6.51 17.88
CA LEU A 116 1.89 -6.17 16.62
C LEU A 116 3.17 -6.99 16.45
N ARG A 117 4.02 -7.08 17.49
CA ARG A 117 5.25 -7.87 17.46
C ARG A 117 4.98 -9.34 17.15
N ARG A 118 4.01 -9.97 17.81
CA ARG A 118 3.64 -11.38 17.54
C ARG A 118 3.14 -11.56 16.11
N CYS A 119 2.35 -10.63 15.59
CA CYS A 119 1.87 -10.65 14.21
C CYS A 119 3.05 -10.64 13.23
N ILE A 120 4.01 -9.72 13.42
CA ILE A 120 5.24 -9.63 12.63
C ILE A 120 6.03 -10.93 12.69
N ASP A 121 6.29 -11.45 13.91
CA ASP A 121 7.10 -12.66 14.11
C ASP A 121 6.47 -13.90 13.44
N GLN A 122 5.14 -14.06 13.52
CA GLN A 122 4.44 -15.17 12.89
C GLN A 122 4.49 -15.13 11.37
N LEU A 123 4.31 -13.95 10.76
CA LEU A 123 4.40 -13.78 9.31
C LEU A 123 5.83 -14.01 8.83
N ARG A 124 6.82 -13.42 9.49
CA ARG A 124 8.23 -13.60 9.15
C ARG A 124 8.71 -15.05 9.31
N ALA A 125 8.21 -15.78 10.29
CA ALA A 125 8.49 -17.21 10.48
C ALA A 125 8.01 -18.07 9.29
N LYS A 126 7.06 -17.55 8.48
CA LYS A 126 6.61 -18.16 7.21
C LYS A 126 7.39 -17.66 5.98
N GLY A 127 8.35 -16.75 6.16
CA GLY A 127 9.10 -16.16 5.06
C GLY A 127 8.40 -14.98 4.38
N VAL A 128 7.29 -14.49 4.95
CA VAL A 128 6.58 -13.32 4.44
C VAL A 128 7.36 -12.06 4.78
N ILE A 129 7.53 -11.15 3.82
CA ILE A 129 8.09 -9.81 4.05
C ILE A 129 7.01 -8.96 4.73
N VAL A 130 7.34 -8.38 5.89
CA VAL A 130 6.38 -7.56 6.65
C VAL A 130 6.74 -6.08 6.54
N SER A 131 5.79 -5.29 6.05
CA SER A 131 5.82 -3.84 5.98
C SER A 131 4.85 -3.23 6.99
N LEU A 132 5.17 -2.06 7.52
CA LEU A 132 4.26 -1.26 8.35
C LEU A 132 3.90 0.04 7.62
N PHE A 133 2.59 0.29 7.46
CA PHE A 133 2.08 1.54 6.91
C PHE A 133 2.06 2.60 8.01
N ILE A 134 2.96 3.57 7.95
CA ILE A 134 3.22 4.52 9.03
C ILE A 134 3.26 5.97 8.56
N GLU A 135 3.05 6.90 9.48
CA GLU A 135 3.29 8.31 9.22
C GLU A 135 4.78 8.58 8.92
N PRO A 136 5.09 9.58 8.06
CA PRO A 136 6.47 9.93 7.71
C PRO A 136 7.15 10.67 8.87
N ASP A 137 7.61 9.90 9.83
CA ASP A 137 8.34 10.36 11.01
C ASP A 137 9.57 9.49 11.26
N PRO A 138 10.78 10.05 11.38
CA PRO A 138 12.03 9.31 11.56
C PRO A 138 12.05 8.38 12.77
N ASP A 139 11.44 8.79 13.89
CA ASP A 139 11.42 7.96 15.11
C ASP A 139 10.47 6.77 14.95
N THR A 140 9.35 6.97 14.28
CA THR A 140 8.42 5.89 13.90
C THR A 140 9.10 4.90 12.95
N VAL A 141 9.89 5.36 11.98
CA VAL A 141 10.68 4.49 11.09
C VAL A 141 11.69 3.65 11.88
N ARG A 142 12.41 4.24 12.83
CA ARG A 142 13.35 3.49 13.71
C ARG A 142 12.64 2.48 14.58
N LEU A 143 11.47 2.85 15.10
CA LEU A 143 10.65 1.97 15.92
C LEU A 143 10.15 0.77 15.12
N ALA A 144 9.69 0.97 13.87
CA ALA A 144 9.29 -0.12 12.98
C ALA A 144 10.40 -1.17 12.80
N LYS A 145 11.65 -0.74 12.60
CA LYS A 145 12.82 -1.63 12.55
C LYS A 145 13.03 -2.40 13.85
N THR A 146 12.88 -1.72 15.00
CA THR A 146 13.02 -2.34 16.34
C THR A 146 11.93 -3.39 16.61
N LEU A 147 10.73 -3.19 16.07
CA LEU A 147 9.63 -4.16 16.15
C LEU A 147 9.83 -5.37 15.23
N GLY A 148 10.81 -5.34 14.34
CA GLY A 148 11.17 -6.44 13.46
C GLY A 148 10.59 -6.35 12.04
N ALA A 149 10.05 -5.20 11.62
CA ALA A 149 9.59 -5.00 10.26
C ALA A 149 10.74 -5.08 9.24
N ASP A 150 10.47 -5.64 8.07
CA ASP A 150 11.40 -5.73 6.95
C ASP A 150 11.36 -4.48 6.06
N ALA A 151 10.20 -3.81 6.05
CA ALA A 151 9.95 -2.60 5.29
C ALA A 151 9.05 -1.63 6.06
N VAL A 152 9.04 -0.38 5.62
CA VAL A 152 8.02 0.62 5.99
C VAL A 152 7.38 1.15 4.72
N GLU A 153 6.08 1.42 4.78
CA GLU A 153 5.36 2.16 3.76
C GLU A 153 4.94 3.50 4.35
N LEU A 154 5.51 4.59 3.81
CA LEU A 154 5.18 5.94 4.28
C LEU A 154 3.80 6.35 3.74
N HIS A 155 2.93 6.77 4.66
CA HIS A 155 1.66 7.40 4.33
C HIS A 155 1.88 8.75 3.67
N THR A 156 1.53 8.88 2.38
CA THR A 156 1.70 10.12 1.62
C THR A 156 0.45 11.01 1.56
N GLY A 157 -0.61 10.67 2.32
CA GLY A 157 -1.90 11.34 2.23
C GLY A 157 -1.86 12.83 2.58
N SER A 158 -1.15 13.21 3.66
CA SER A 158 -1.02 14.62 4.05
C SER A 158 -0.33 15.45 2.96
N TRP A 159 0.74 14.92 2.36
CA TRP A 159 1.41 15.54 1.23
C TRP A 159 0.50 15.62 0.00
N ALA A 160 -0.23 14.55 -0.33
CA ALA A 160 -1.14 14.53 -1.47
C ALA A 160 -2.29 15.54 -1.31
N ASN A 161 -2.81 15.70 -0.10
CA ASN A 161 -3.82 16.71 0.24
C ASN A 161 -3.26 18.14 0.07
N ALA A 162 -2.05 18.40 0.59
CA ALA A 162 -1.39 19.70 0.41
C ALA A 162 -1.16 19.98 -1.09
N TRP A 163 -0.73 18.96 -1.86
CA TRP A 163 -0.55 19.06 -3.30
C TRP A 163 -1.85 19.43 -4.03
N ALA A 164 -2.96 18.80 -3.69
CA ALA A 164 -4.27 19.06 -4.27
C ALA A 164 -4.76 20.49 -3.94
N LEU A 165 -4.63 20.92 -2.67
CA LEU A 165 -5.04 22.24 -2.22
C LEU A 165 -4.26 23.37 -2.90
N CYS A 166 -2.96 23.20 -3.06
CA CYS A 166 -2.13 24.21 -3.75
C CYS A 166 -2.09 24.02 -5.28
N LYS A 167 -2.79 23.03 -5.84
CA LYS A 167 -2.78 22.67 -7.27
C LYS A 167 -1.37 22.45 -7.83
N GLY A 168 -0.53 21.78 -7.04
CA GLY A 168 0.84 21.43 -7.42
C GLY A 168 1.83 22.59 -7.44
N ARG A 169 1.52 23.73 -6.81
CA ARG A 169 2.47 24.85 -6.71
C ARG A 169 3.59 24.49 -5.74
N ARG A 170 4.75 24.17 -6.28
CA ARG A 170 5.92 23.68 -5.51
C ARG A 170 6.50 24.70 -4.51
N GLU A 171 6.21 25.98 -4.68
CA GLU A 171 6.57 27.06 -3.74
C GLU A 171 5.65 27.15 -2.53
N ASP A 172 4.54 26.42 -2.50
CA ASP A 172 3.62 26.40 -1.36
C ASP A 172 4.30 25.86 -0.10
N ALA A 173 4.15 26.56 1.02
CA ALA A 173 4.86 26.24 2.25
C ALA A 173 4.36 24.92 2.86
N SER A 174 3.05 24.63 2.80
CA SER A 174 2.48 23.39 3.32
C SER A 174 2.96 22.19 2.51
N LEU A 175 2.94 22.29 1.18
CA LEU A 175 3.43 21.24 0.30
C LEU A 175 4.92 20.93 0.55
N ARG A 176 5.75 21.97 0.66
CA ARG A 176 7.18 21.80 0.97
C ARG A 176 7.40 21.17 2.34
N HIS A 177 6.61 21.57 3.34
CA HIS A 177 6.68 20.99 4.67
C HIS A 177 6.40 19.48 4.65
N GLU A 178 5.30 19.06 4.01
CA GLU A 178 4.94 17.65 3.94
C GLU A 178 5.93 16.83 3.10
N LEU A 179 6.47 17.39 2.01
CA LEU A 179 7.53 16.73 1.25
C LEU A 179 8.81 16.57 2.07
N ALA A 180 9.19 17.58 2.86
CA ALA A 180 10.36 17.51 3.74
C ALA A 180 10.21 16.42 4.81
N ARG A 181 8.99 16.20 5.36
CA ARG A 181 8.71 15.09 6.27
C ARG A 181 8.98 13.74 5.61
N LEU A 182 8.49 13.55 4.37
CA LEU A 182 8.73 12.32 3.59
C LEU A 182 10.23 12.10 3.33
N VAL A 183 10.96 13.15 2.92
CA VAL A 183 12.41 13.07 2.68
C VAL A 183 13.15 12.68 3.96
N THR A 184 12.86 13.33 5.09
CA THR A 184 13.55 13.06 6.37
C THR A 184 13.28 11.64 6.86
N ALA A 185 12.04 11.14 6.69
CA ALA A 185 11.70 9.74 7.02
C ALA A 185 12.42 8.74 6.09
N ALA A 186 12.52 9.07 4.79
CA ALA A 186 13.23 8.25 3.81
C ALA A 186 14.74 8.17 4.11
N GLU A 187 15.37 9.29 4.48
CA GLU A 187 16.76 9.35 4.92
C GLU A 187 16.98 8.48 6.17
N ALA A 188 16.06 8.53 7.14
CA ALA A 188 16.13 7.68 8.32
C ALA A 188 16.03 6.19 7.94
N ALA A 189 15.15 5.82 7.01
CA ALA A 189 15.03 4.46 6.51
C ALA A 189 16.33 3.98 5.83
N ALA A 190 16.93 4.82 4.99
CA ALA A 190 18.21 4.55 4.33
C ALA A 190 19.34 4.30 5.34
N VAL A 191 19.46 5.16 6.36
CA VAL A 191 20.51 5.05 7.40
C VAL A 191 20.42 3.74 8.18
N ILE A 192 19.21 3.30 8.53
CA ILE A 192 19.04 2.06 9.32
C ILE A 192 18.90 0.80 8.45
N GLY A 193 18.91 0.95 7.13
CA GLY A 193 18.82 -0.16 6.19
C GLY A 193 17.47 -0.91 6.27
N ILE A 194 16.35 -0.19 6.40
CA ILE A 194 15.00 -0.74 6.24
C ILE A 194 14.49 -0.40 4.84
N ARG A 195 13.76 -1.32 4.20
CA ARG A 195 13.19 -1.06 2.86
C ARG A 195 12.15 0.04 2.94
N LEU A 196 12.17 0.93 1.93
CA LEU A 196 11.23 2.04 1.84
C LEU A 196 10.23 1.84 0.73
N HIS A 197 8.96 1.84 1.09
CA HIS A 197 7.80 1.93 0.21
C HIS A 197 7.03 3.21 0.54
N ALA A 198 6.13 3.64 -0.35
CA ALA A 198 5.21 4.74 -0.08
C ALA A 198 3.88 4.51 -0.80
N GLY A 199 2.80 5.02 -0.21
CA GLY A 199 1.46 4.83 -0.74
C GLY A 199 0.45 5.83 -0.22
N HIS A 200 -0.73 5.81 -0.79
CA HIS A 200 -1.91 6.61 -0.49
C HIS A 200 -1.88 8.03 -1.08
N GLY A 201 -2.92 8.38 -1.83
CA GLY A 201 -3.09 9.73 -2.42
C GLY A 201 -2.22 10.03 -3.65
N ILE A 202 -1.44 9.08 -4.11
CA ILE A 202 -0.57 9.22 -5.28
C ILE A 202 -1.41 9.19 -6.56
N THR A 203 -1.08 10.10 -7.49
CA THR A 203 -1.78 10.27 -8.77
C THR A 203 -0.80 10.43 -9.92
N TYR A 204 -1.27 10.36 -11.17
CA TYR A 204 -0.47 10.65 -12.37
C TYR A 204 0.14 12.07 -12.37
N ALA A 205 -0.49 13.02 -11.66
CA ALA A 205 -0.07 14.40 -11.65
C ALA A 205 0.99 14.70 -10.57
N ASN A 206 1.04 13.91 -9.49
CA ASN A 206 1.92 14.20 -8.36
C ASN A 206 3.06 13.17 -8.16
N VAL A 207 2.99 11.99 -8.77
CA VAL A 207 3.96 10.89 -8.56
C VAL A 207 5.40 11.30 -8.84
N SER A 208 5.64 12.21 -9.80
CA SER A 208 6.98 12.68 -10.17
C SER A 208 7.75 13.35 -9.02
N ASP A 209 7.06 13.86 -8.02
CA ASP A 209 7.72 14.47 -6.86
C ASP A 209 8.23 13.43 -5.86
N LEU A 210 7.65 12.21 -5.88
CA LEU A 210 8.00 11.14 -4.94
C LEU A 210 9.11 10.21 -5.45
N ILE A 211 9.29 10.07 -6.75
CA ILE A 211 10.31 9.16 -7.32
C ILE A 211 11.75 9.53 -6.94
N HIS A 212 11.95 10.71 -6.38
CA HIS A 212 13.25 11.20 -5.91
C HIS A 212 13.49 10.97 -4.41
N LEU A 213 12.56 10.34 -3.70
CA LEU A 213 12.77 9.99 -2.29
C LEU A 213 13.97 9.05 -2.14
N PRO A 214 14.88 9.29 -1.18
CA PRO A 214 16.04 8.44 -0.96
C PRO A 214 15.66 6.97 -0.76
N GLU A 215 16.31 6.07 -1.50
CA GLU A 215 16.17 4.61 -1.41
C GLU A 215 14.72 4.09 -1.58
N LEU A 216 13.84 4.87 -2.20
CA LEU A 216 12.47 4.41 -2.51
C LEU A 216 12.51 3.16 -3.41
N ARG A 217 11.87 2.08 -2.97
CA ARG A 217 11.84 0.79 -3.66
C ARG A 217 10.52 0.50 -4.34
N GLU A 218 9.40 0.93 -3.73
CA GLU A 218 8.07 0.57 -4.19
C GLU A 218 7.07 1.69 -3.93
N LEU A 219 6.15 1.87 -4.89
CA LEU A 219 4.97 2.72 -4.73
C LEU A 219 3.71 1.85 -4.84
N ASN A 220 2.87 1.88 -3.81
CA ASN A 220 1.56 1.22 -3.81
C ASN A 220 0.47 2.23 -4.19
N ILE A 221 -0.13 2.04 -5.37
CA ILE A 221 -1.05 3.01 -5.98
C ILE A 221 -2.35 2.32 -6.38
N GLY A 222 -3.48 2.79 -5.83
CA GLY A 222 -4.79 2.18 -6.09
C GLY A 222 -5.76 3.11 -6.79
N HIS A 223 -6.39 4.00 -6.04
CA HIS A 223 -7.56 4.77 -6.46
C HIS A 223 -7.39 5.45 -7.82
N CYS A 224 -6.29 6.14 -8.07
CA CYS A 224 -6.10 6.88 -9.31
C CYS A 224 -5.94 5.96 -10.54
N ILE A 225 -5.30 4.79 -10.37
CA ILE A 225 -5.16 3.79 -11.44
C ILE A 225 -6.53 3.20 -11.78
N VAL A 226 -7.31 2.78 -10.76
CA VAL A 226 -8.67 2.24 -11.00
C VAL A 226 -9.57 3.31 -11.60
N SER A 227 -9.53 4.54 -11.11
CA SER A 227 -10.26 5.67 -11.68
C SER A 227 -9.94 5.90 -13.16
N ARG A 228 -8.65 5.87 -13.51
CA ARG A 228 -8.19 5.96 -14.91
C ARG A 228 -8.66 4.76 -15.73
N ALA A 229 -8.59 3.55 -15.13
CA ALA A 229 -8.97 2.30 -15.78
C ALA A 229 -10.44 2.26 -16.19
N VAL A 230 -11.33 2.95 -15.47
CA VAL A 230 -12.74 3.11 -15.86
C VAL A 230 -12.90 3.74 -17.24
N LEU A 231 -11.95 4.61 -17.62
CA LEU A 231 -12.01 5.36 -18.88
C LEU A 231 -11.21 4.71 -20.02
N VAL A 232 -10.12 3.98 -19.68
CA VAL A 232 -9.16 3.53 -20.71
C VAL A 232 -8.82 2.02 -20.64
N GLY A 233 -9.32 1.31 -19.66
CA GLY A 233 -8.94 -0.08 -19.34
C GLY A 233 -7.74 -0.17 -18.37
N MET A 234 -7.65 -1.30 -17.64
CA MET A 234 -6.67 -1.48 -16.56
C MET A 234 -5.23 -1.54 -17.07
N ASP A 235 -4.96 -2.32 -18.10
CA ASP A 235 -3.61 -2.49 -18.67
C ASP A 235 -3.02 -1.16 -19.15
N ARG A 236 -3.81 -0.33 -19.82
CA ARG A 236 -3.39 0.98 -20.27
C ARG A 236 -3.17 1.94 -19.09
N ALA A 237 -4.08 1.96 -18.12
CA ALA A 237 -3.93 2.80 -16.93
C ALA A 237 -2.63 2.47 -16.18
N VAL A 238 -2.33 1.18 -15.96
CA VAL A 238 -1.11 0.75 -15.31
C VAL A 238 0.13 1.11 -16.12
N ARG A 239 0.12 0.89 -17.44
CA ARG A 239 1.24 1.25 -18.34
C ARG A 239 1.55 2.74 -18.30
N GLU A 240 0.50 3.58 -18.31
CA GLU A 240 0.65 5.04 -18.19
C GLU A 240 1.28 5.44 -16.84
N MET A 241 0.90 4.80 -15.72
CA MET A 241 1.52 5.05 -14.41
C MET A 241 2.96 4.54 -14.35
N LYS A 242 3.21 3.30 -14.83
CA LYS A 242 4.55 2.71 -14.82
C LYS A 242 5.57 3.56 -15.58
N ALA A 243 5.16 4.18 -16.68
CA ALA A 243 6.01 5.06 -17.48
C ALA A 243 6.45 6.34 -16.74
N LEU A 244 5.78 6.72 -15.65
CA LEU A 244 6.16 7.87 -14.82
C LEU A 244 7.18 7.51 -13.72
N LEU A 245 7.49 6.24 -13.53
CA LEU A 245 8.41 5.75 -12.48
C LEU A 245 9.85 5.49 -12.96
N VAL A 246 10.19 5.99 -14.13
CA VAL A 246 11.53 5.87 -14.77
C VAL A 246 12.31 7.16 -14.67
#